data_8fe67e71cabb92dc4c80679ab931b5c3
#
_entry.id   8fe67e71cabb92dc4c80679ab931b5c3
#
_cell.length_a   1.000
_cell.length_b   1.000
_cell.length_c   1.000
_cell.angle_alpha   90.00
_cell.angle_beta   90.00
_cell.angle_gamma   90.00
#
_symmetry.space_group_name_H-M   'P 1'
#
loop_
_entity.id
_entity.type
_entity.pdbx_description
1 polymer ?
#
loop_
_entity_poly.entity_id
_entity_poly.type
_entity_poly.pdbx_seq_one_letter_code
_entity_poly.pdbx_strand_id
1 'polypeptide(L)'
;MRTDYCGELRASDAGREVAVCGWVATRREHGEHLAFIDVRDRTGVVQCVVDGASDLRSEYVVRVTGTVRIRPEGTSNPGLPTGEVEIGDATVEVLSAAEPPPFSLTGRVETDETIRLRHRYVDLRRERMQQNLSVRATVNSAIRRSMAEQGFTEVETPMLIASTPEGARDFVVPSRLRPGSFYALPQSPQLFKQLCMVGGLDRYYQIARCL
;
A
#
# COMPACT_ATOMS: atom_id res chain seq x y z
N MET A 1 -7.89 19.97 4.70
CA MET A 1 -7.21 18.69 5.06
C MET A 1 -8.27 17.68 5.44
N ARG A 2 -8.01 16.36 5.35
CA ARG A 2 -8.97 15.35 5.84
C ARG A 2 -9.05 15.42 7.37
N THR A 3 -10.23 15.10 7.90
CA THR A 3 -10.47 14.91 9.34
C THR A 3 -10.45 13.44 9.71
N ASP A 4 -10.93 12.55 8.82
CA ASP A 4 -11.11 11.13 9.05
C ASP A 4 -10.61 10.28 7.87
N TYR A 5 -10.34 9.00 8.12
CA TYR A 5 -10.04 8.03 7.08
C TYR A 5 -11.31 7.33 6.58
N CYS A 6 -11.30 6.96 5.28
CA CYS A 6 -12.47 6.36 4.63
C CYS A 6 -12.94 5.06 5.32
N GLY A 7 -12.02 4.15 5.60
CA GLY A 7 -12.34 2.84 6.16
C GLY A 7 -12.61 2.81 7.66
N GLU A 8 -12.45 3.92 8.37
CA GLU A 8 -12.59 3.99 9.83
C GLU A 8 -13.98 4.45 10.30
N LEU A 9 -14.81 4.97 9.41
CA LEU A 9 -16.16 5.45 9.75
C LEU A 9 -17.10 4.32 10.15
N ARG A 10 -17.88 4.54 11.20
CA ARG A 10 -18.80 3.55 11.77
C ARG A 10 -20.15 4.20 12.09
N ALA A 11 -21.14 3.37 12.45
CA ALA A 11 -22.47 3.83 12.87
C ALA A 11 -22.44 4.82 14.04
N SER A 12 -21.45 4.70 14.94
CA SER A 12 -21.22 5.64 16.05
C SER A 12 -20.84 7.05 15.60
N ASP A 13 -20.41 7.22 14.34
CA ASP A 13 -20.04 8.53 13.78
C ASP A 13 -21.22 9.25 13.12
N ALA A 14 -22.42 8.65 13.12
CA ALA A 14 -23.60 9.23 12.51
C ALA A 14 -23.89 10.62 13.11
N GLY A 15 -24.16 11.59 12.23
CA GLY A 15 -24.38 13.01 12.58
C GLY A 15 -23.11 13.86 12.60
N ARG A 16 -21.91 13.27 12.51
CA ARG A 16 -20.67 14.04 12.44
C ARG A 16 -20.43 14.58 11.03
N GLU A 17 -19.98 15.81 10.95
CA GLU A 17 -19.40 16.36 9.72
C GLU A 17 -17.96 15.89 9.57
N VAL A 18 -17.62 15.33 8.42
CA VAL A 18 -16.31 14.77 8.13
C VAL A 18 -15.77 15.24 6.78
N ALA A 19 -14.45 15.25 6.66
CA ALA A 19 -13.75 15.43 5.40
C ALA A 19 -12.81 14.24 5.15
N VAL A 20 -13.07 13.47 4.10
CA VAL A 20 -12.21 12.36 3.67
C VAL A 20 -11.48 12.72 2.40
N CYS A 21 -10.29 12.15 2.21
CA CYS A 21 -9.51 12.30 0.97
C CYS A 21 -9.11 10.91 0.47
N GLY A 22 -9.29 10.67 -0.83
CA GLY A 22 -8.98 9.37 -1.40
C GLY A 22 -9.13 9.36 -2.92
N TRP A 23 -9.09 8.16 -3.48
CA TRP A 23 -9.35 7.92 -4.89
C TRP A 23 -10.79 7.51 -5.12
N VAL A 24 -11.40 7.99 -6.19
CA VAL A 24 -12.71 7.50 -6.66
C VAL A 24 -12.52 6.06 -7.17
N ALA A 25 -12.95 5.08 -6.36
CA ALA A 25 -12.84 3.66 -6.71
C ALA A 25 -13.93 3.25 -7.71
N THR A 26 -15.17 3.64 -7.42
CA THR A 26 -16.33 3.43 -8.31
C THR A 26 -17.23 4.63 -8.29
N ARG A 27 -17.97 4.81 -9.37
CA ARG A 27 -19.06 5.80 -9.48
C ARG A 27 -20.27 5.11 -10.09
N ARG A 28 -21.44 5.35 -9.51
CA ARG A 28 -22.72 4.82 -9.97
C ARG A 28 -23.72 5.98 -10.03
N GLU A 29 -24.37 6.18 -11.15
CA GLU A 29 -25.47 7.15 -11.29
C GLU A 29 -26.76 6.57 -10.74
N HIS A 30 -27.55 7.42 -10.12
CA HIS A 30 -28.88 7.08 -9.63
C HIS A 30 -29.84 8.23 -9.94
N GLY A 31 -30.64 8.07 -11.00
CA GLY A 31 -31.49 9.17 -11.52
C GLY A 31 -30.67 10.25 -12.25
N GLU A 32 -31.30 11.43 -12.42
CA GLU A 32 -30.72 12.51 -13.23
C GLU A 32 -29.66 13.35 -12.49
N HIS A 33 -29.68 13.37 -11.16
CA HIS A 33 -28.86 14.31 -10.38
C HIS A 33 -28.02 13.65 -9.28
N LEU A 34 -28.31 12.43 -8.89
CA LEU A 34 -27.67 11.76 -7.77
C LEU A 34 -26.61 10.77 -8.25
N ALA A 35 -25.43 10.82 -7.66
CA ALA A 35 -24.39 9.82 -7.87
C ALA A 35 -23.90 9.25 -6.53
N PHE A 36 -23.65 7.95 -6.54
CA PHE A 36 -22.91 7.28 -5.47
C PHE A 36 -21.47 7.14 -5.89
N ILE A 37 -20.54 7.64 -5.11
CA ILE A 37 -19.11 7.43 -5.30
C ILE A 37 -18.56 6.65 -4.12
N ASP A 38 -17.75 5.64 -4.42
CA ASP A 38 -16.98 4.93 -3.43
C ASP A 38 -15.57 5.57 -3.38
N VAL A 39 -15.25 6.22 -2.27
CA VAL A 39 -13.93 6.84 -2.05
C VAL A 39 -13.07 5.88 -1.26
N ARG A 40 -11.88 5.59 -1.80
CA ARG A 40 -10.92 4.65 -1.24
C ARG A 40 -9.68 5.36 -0.74
N ASP A 41 -9.24 5.02 0.44
CA ASP A 41 -7.92 5.34 0.95
C ASP A 41 -7.18 4.08 1.45
N ARG A 42 -6.11 4.25 2.22
CA ARG A 42 -5.31 3.13 2.75
C ARG A 42 -6.05 2.27 3.79
N THR A 43 -7.13 2.77 4.39
CA THR A 43 -7.87 2.09 5.46
C THR A 43 -9.08 1.33 4.94
N GLY A 44 -9.55 1.68 3.74
CA GLY A 44 -10.72 1.06 3.14
C GLY A 44 -11.51 2.01 2.24
N VAL A 45 -12.79 1.75 2.15
CA VAL A 45 -13.72 2.44 1.24
C VAL A 45 -14.90 2.98 2.02
N VAL A 46 -15.39 4.16 1.67
CA VAL A 46 -16.68 4.70 2.13
C VAL A 46 -17.52 5.15 0.95
N GLN A 47 -18.83 4.88 0.98
CA GLN A 47 -19.76 5.42 0.01
C GLN A 47 -20.08 6.88 0.35
N CYS A 48 -20.10 7.73 -0.66
CA CYS A 48 -20.55 9.12 -0.56
C CYS A 48 -21.69 9.35 -1.54
N VAL A 49 -22.68 10.10 -1.11
CA VAL A 49 -23.85 10.50 -1.91
C VAL A 49 -23.68 11.93 -2.33
N VAL A 50 -23.60 12.17 -3.63
CA VAL A 50 -23.18 13.45 -4.23
C VAL A 50 -24.20 13.88 -5.28
N ASP A 51 -24.52 15.17 -5.33
CA ASP A 51 -25.29 15.77 -6.38
C ASP A 51 -24.39 16.21 -7.55
N GLY A 52 -24.81 15.95 -8.80
CA GLY A 52 -24.18 16.52 -10.00
C GLY A 52 -22.75 16.08 -10.30
N ALA A 53 -22.33 14.92 -9.85
CA ALA A 53 -20.94 14.43 -10.00
C ALA A 53 -20.63 13.80 -11.38
N SER A 54 -21.17 14.31 -12.48
CA SER A 54 -21.06 13.72 -13.84
C SER A 54 -19.62 13.59 -14.34
N ASP A 55 -18.73 14.48 -13.94
CA ASP A 55 -17.34 14.55 -14.43
C ASP A 55 -16.33 13.75 -13.61
N LEU A 56 -16.74 13.14 -12.52
CA LEU A 56 -15.86 12.32 -11.69
C LEU A 56 -15.55 10.98 -12.37
N ARG A 57 -14.28 10.72 -12.60
CA ARG A 57 -13.80 9.46 -13.17
C ARG A 57 -13.05 8.63 -12.14
N SER A 58 -12.95 7.33 -12.43
CA SER A 58 -12.16 6.40 -11.60
C SER A 58 -10.73 6.91 -11.41
N GLU A 59 -10.23 6.72 -10.20
CA GLU A 59 -8.88 7.09 -9.75
C GLU A 59 -8.60 8.61 -9.70
N TYR A 60 -9.61 9.47 -9.88
CA TYR A 60 -9.46 10.87 -9.49
C TYR A 60 -9.20 10.97 -7.99
N VAL A 61 -8.28 11.84 -7.60
CA VAL A 61 -8.05 12.17 -6.18
C VAL A 61 -9.04 13.25 -5.79
N VAL A 62 -9.84 12.94 -4.78
CA VAL A 62 -10.90 13.83 -4.31
C VAL A 62 -10.80 14.09 -2.82
N ARG A 63 -11.31 15.25 -2.41
CA ARG A 63 -11.73 15.53 -1.05
C ARG A 63 -13.25 15.58 -1.03
N VAL A 64 -13.83 14.82 -0.13
CA VAL A 64 -15.28 14.79 0.08
C VAL A 64 -15.58 15.27 1.47
N THR A 65 -16.45 16.27 1.59
CA THR A 65 -16.94 16.82 2.86
C THR A 65 -18.44 16.60 2.93
N GLY A 66 -18.94 16.12 4.06
CA GLY A 66 -20.35 15.88 4.26
C GLY A 66 -20.63 15.25 5.63
N THR A 67 -21.88 14.87 5.86
CA THR A 67 -22.33 14.32 7.14
C THR A 67 -22.41 12.79 7.07
N VAL A 68 -21.81 12.11 8.05
CA VAL A 68 -21.95 10.66 8.19
C VAL A 68 -23.40 10.34 8.56
N ARG A 69 -24.01 9.43 7.82
CA ARG A 69 -25.38 8.95 8.11
C ARG A 69 -25.46 7.43 7.97
N ILE A 70 -26.41 6.85 8.69
CA ILE A 70 -26.75 5.43 8.51
C ILE A 70 -27.40 5.27 7.13
N ARG A 71 -27.00 4.25 6.39
CA ARG A 71 -27.63 3.93 5.10
C ARG A 71 -29.09 3.56 5.29
N PRO A 72 -29.94 3.86 4.31
CA PRO A 72 -31.34 3.45 4.33
C PRO A 72 -31.48 1.93 4.55
N GLU A 73 -32.56 1.54 5.19
CA GLU A 73 -32.86 0.13 5.46
C GLU A 73 -32.80 -0.72 4.16
N GLY A 74 -32.17 -1.87 4.23
CA GLY A 74 -31.97 -2.76 3.07
C GLY A 74 -30.84 -2.37 2.13
N THR A 75 -30.12 -1.26 2.35
CA THR A 75 -28.99 -0.82 1.50
C THR A 75 -27.61 -1.02 2.15
N SER A 76 -27.57 -1.58 3.35
CA SER A 76 -26.32 -1.93 4.04
C SER A 76 -25.50 -2.93 3.21
N ASN A 77 -24.18 -2.74 3.17
CA ASN A 77 -23.25 -3.64 2.45
C ASN A 77 -22.36 -4.40 3.45
N PRO A 78 -22.70 -5.65 3.79
CA PRO A 78 -21.94 -6.45 4.75
C PRO A 78 -20.51 -6.79 4.27
N GLY A 79 -20.20 -6.58 2.99
CA GLY A 79 -18.85 -6.78 2.42
C GLY A 79 -17.88 -5.65 2.74
N LEU A 80 -18.33 -4.55 3.35
CA LEU A 80 -17.49 -3.42 3.72
C LEU A 80 -17.58 -3.14 5.22
N PRO A 81 -16.46 -2.89 5.92
CA PRO A 81 -16.49 -2.45 7.32
C PRO A 81 -17.29 -1.17 7.57
N THR A 82 -17.42 -0.32 6.55
CA THR A 82 -18.19 0.93 6.55
C THR A 82 -19.60 0.75 5.95
N GLY A 83 -20.01 -0.49 5.69
CA GLY A 83 -21.20 -0.79 4.90
C GLY A 83 -22.53 -0.37 5.52
N GLU A 84 -22.55 -0.01 6.80
CA GLU A 84 -23.72 0.52 7.52
C GLU A 84 -23.87 2.03 7.37
N VAL A 85 -22.81 2.72 6.95
CA VAL A 85 -22.78 4.19 6.86
C VAL A 85 -22.46 4.68 5.46
N GLU A 86 -22.79 5.94 5.22
CA GLU A 86 -22.39 6.70 4.04
C GLU A 86 -22.16 8.16 4.42
N ILE A 87 -21.47 8.91 3.58
CA ILE A 87 -21.35 10.36 3.71
C ILE A 87 -22.45 10.97 2.84
N GLY A 88 -23.44 11.58 3.49
CA GLY A 88 -24.55 12.29 2.84
C GLY A 88 -24.28 13.78 2.69
N ASP A 89 -25.11 14.43 1.85
CA ASP A 89 -25.01 15.87 1.54
C ASP A 89 -23.57 16.28 1.16
N ALA A 90 -22.94 15.40 0.37
CA ALA A 90 -21.51 15.45 0.16
C ALA A 90 -21.11 16.44 -0.94
N THR A 91 -20.17 17.31 -0.62
CA THR A 91 -19.48 18.19 -1.58
C THR A 91 -18.15 17.56 -1.97
N VAL A 92 -17.85 17.53 -3.26
CA VAL A 92 -16.62 16.95 -3.81
C VAL A 92 -15.73 18.03 -4.40
N GLU A 93 -14.50 18.07 -3.95
CA GLU A 93 -13.40 18.84 -4.53
C GLU A 93 -12.44 17.90 -5.24
N VAL A 94 -12.23 18.10 -6.54
CA VAL A 94 -11.21 17.34 -7.29
C VAL A 94 -9.84 17.93 -7.00
N LEU A 95 -9.01 17.19 -6.28
CA LEU A 95 -7.64 17.59 -5.96
C LEU A 95 -6.68 17.30 -7.12
N SER A 96 -6.93 16.20 -7.84
CA SER A 96 -6.15 15.82 -9.02
C SER A 96 -6.98 14.91 -9.92
N ALA A 97 -7.11 15.30 -11.17
CA ALA A 97 -7.65 14.43 -12.22
C ALA A 97 -6.60 13.36 -12.60
N ALA A 98 -7.05 12.23 -13.12
CA ALA A 98 -6.21 11.12 -13.54
C ALA A 98 -6.66 10.58 -14.89
N GLU A 99 -5.71 10.12 -15.69
CA GLU A 99 -6.01 9.29 -16.85
C GLU A 99 -6.58 7.93 -16.40
N PRO A 100 -7.40 7.27 -17.23
CA PRO A 100 -7.89 5.94 -16.92
C PRO A 100 -6.72 4.97 -16.62
N PRO A 101 -6.79 4.20 -15.53
CA PRO A 101 -5.73 3.25 -15.22
C PRO A 101 -5.63 2.17 -16.31
N PRO A 102 -4.42 1.63 -16.56
CA PRO A 102 -4.20 0.64 -17.63
C PRO A 102 -4.89 -0.71 -17.37
N PHE A 103 -5.43 -0.91 -16.17
CA PHE A 103 -6.21 -2.09 -15.76
C PHE A 103 -7.10 -1.75 -14.57
N SER A 104 -8.13 -2.57 -14.36
CA SER A 104 -9.03 -2.39 -13.22
C SER A 104 -8.33 -2.66 -11.90
N LEU A 105 -8.51 -1.77 -10.93
CA LEU A 105 -8.04 -1.91 -9.55
C LEU A 105 -9.07 -2.60 -8.66
N THR A 106 -10.32 -2.59 -9.07
CA THR A 106 -11.45 -3.23 -8.40
C THR A 106 -11.88 -4.48 -9.15
N GLY A 107 -12.36 -5.50 -8.41
CA GLY A 107 -12.84 -6.74 -8.99
C GLY A 107 -11.79 -7.81 -9.19
N ARG A 108 -12.22 -8.97 -9.71
CA ARG A 108 -11.41 -10.19 -9.89
C ARG A 108 -10.81 -10.33 -11.29
N VAL A 109 -10.76 -9.25 -12.07
CA VAL A 109 -10.20 -9.33 -13.42
C VAL A 109 -8.70 -9.62 -13.31
N GLU A 110 -8.30 -10.78 -13.82
CA GLU A 110 -6.88 -11.11 -13.94
C GLU A 110 -6.25 -10.21 -14.99
N THR A 111 -5.21 -9.52 -14.60
CA THR A 111 -4.41 -8.69 -15.48
C THR A 111 -3.05 -9.35 -15.66
N ASP A 112 -2.55 -9.37 -16.88
CA ASP A 112 -1.23 -9.91 -17.20
C ASP A 112 -0.15 -9.31 -16.29
N GLU A 113 0.75 -10.17 -15.80
CA GLU A 113 1.78 -9.77 -14.85
C GLU A 113 2.73 -8.74 -15.42
N THR A 114 3.04 -8.81 -16.71
CA THR A 114 3.94 -7.86 -17.39
C THR A 114 3.37 -6.44 -17.36
N ILE A 115 2.05 -6.31 -17.56
CA ILE A 115 1.35 -5.02 -17.48
C ILE A 115 1.35 -4.51 -16.04
N ARG A 116 1.09 -5.38 -15.08
CA ARG A 116 1.14 -5.04 -13.65
C ARG A 116 2.53 -4.60 -13.19
N LEU A 117 3.58 -5.26 -13.66
CA LEU A 117 4.97 -4.88 -13.36
C LEU A 117 5.34 -3.55 -13.99
N ARG A 118 4.92 -3.30 -15.23
CA ARG A 118 5.15 -2.01 -15.92
C ARG A 118 4.49 -0.84 -15.18
N HIS A 119 3.30 -1.07 -14.63
CA HIS A 119 2.53 -0.07 -13.90
C HIS A 119 2.42 -0.42 -12.41
N ARG A 120 3.53 -0.85 -11.81
CA ARG A 120 3.55 -1.35 -10.43
C ARG A 120 3.01 -0.36 -9.41
N TYR A 121 3.23 0.93 -9.61
CA TYR A 121 2.72 2.00 -8.77
C TYR A 121 1.17 2.07 -8.76
N VAL A 122 0.52 1.66 -9.85
CA VAL A 122 -0.94 1.50 -9.92
C VAL A 122 -1.38 0.18 -9.27
N ASP A 123 -0.69 -0.92 -9.59
CA ASP A 123 -0.96 -2.26 -9.03
C ASP A 123 -0.89 -2.27 -7.49
N LEU A 124 0.00 -1.48 -6.89
CA LEU A 124 0.10 -1.33 -5.44
C LEU A 124 -1.15 -0.73 -4.78
N ARG A 125 -2.07 -0.12 -5.53
CA ARG A 125 -3.35 0.36 -5.01
C ARG A 125 -4.38 -0.76 -4.83
N ARG A 126 -4.16 -1.95 -5.40
CA ARG A 126 -5.05 -3.10 -5.20
C ARG A 126 -5.02 -3.55 -3.74
N GLU A 127 -6.17 -3.89 -3.21
CA GLU A 127 -6.34 -4.35 -1.82
C GLU A 127 -5.37 -5.47 -1.46
N ARG A 128 -5.30 -6.53 -2.29
CA ARG A 128 -4.37 -7.64 -2.09
C ARG A 128 -2.92 -7.20 -1.98
N MET A 129 -2.49 -6.22 -2.78
CA MET A 129 -1.12 -5.72 -2.74
C MET A 129 -0.86 -4.90 -1.47
N GLN A 130 -1.83 -4.08 -1.04
CA GLN A 130 -1.77 -3.35 0.22
C GLN A 130 -1.70 -4.31 1.41
N GLN A 131 -2.52 -5.36 1.42
CA GLN A 131 -2.50 -6.40 2.44
C GLN A 131 -1.14 -7.11 2.48
N ASN A 132 -0.58 -7.51 1.33
CA ASN A 132 0.73 -8.16 1.27
C ASN A 132 1.84 -7.28 1.88
N LEU A 133 1.85 -5.98 1.57
CA LEU A 133 2.82 -5.05 2.15
C LEU A 133 2.61 -4.87 3.66
N SER A 134 1.37 -4.77 4.11
CA SER A 134 1.03 -4.67 5.53
C SER A 134 1.45 -5.91 6.31
N VAL A 135 1.16 -7.10 5.80
CA VAL A 135 1.58 -8.37 6.41
C VAL A 135 3.11 -8.44 6.48
N ARG A 136 3.81 -8.12 5.40
CA ARG A 136 5.28 -8.08 5.39
C ARG A 136 5.85 -7.12 6.43
N ALA A 137 5.28 -5.92 6.55
CA ALA A 137 5.71 -4.94 7.55
C ALA A 137 5.49 -5.46 8.99
N THR A 138 4.34 -6.10 9.23
CA THR A 138 4.01 -6.71 10.52
C THR A 138 4.97 -7.84 10.88
N VAL A 139 5.27 -8.72 9.92
CA VAL A 139 6.23 -9.82 10.10
C VAL A 139 7.62 -9.28 10.43
N ASN A 140 8.11 -8.30 9.67
CA ASN A 140 9.41 -7.68 9.94
C ASN A 140 9.48 -7.04 11.33
N SER A 141 8.41 -6.37 11.76
CA SER A 141 8.32 -5.77 13.09
C SER A 141 8.30 -6.83 14.20
N ALA A 142 7.59 -7.94 13.97
CA ALA A 142 7.55 -9.06 14.92
C ALA A 142 8.91 -9.73 15.06
N ILE A 143 9.62 -9.96 13.93
CA ILE A 143 10.98 -10.51 13.94
C ILE A 143 11.91 -9.61 14.76
N ARG A 144 11.93 -8.28 14.47
CA ARG A 144 12.78 -7.34 15.18
C ARG A 144 12.53 -7.34 16.68
N ARG A 145 11.25 -7.32 17.09
CA ARG A 145 10.88 -7.35 18.50
C ARG A 145 11.35 -8.65 19.16
N SER A 146 11.04 -9.80 18.56
CA SER A 146 11.43 -11.11 19.11
C SER A 146 12.94 -11.27 19.23
N MET A 147 13.71 -10.80 18.23
CA MET A 147 15.17 -10.86 18.27
C MET A 147 15.76 -9.92 19.33
N ALA A 148 15.20 -8.71 19.48
CA ALA A 148 15.63 -7.76 20.50
C ALA A 148 15.36 -8.30 21.93
N GLU A 149 14.20 -8.92 22.17
CA GLU A 149 13.85 -9.57 23.45
C GLU A 149 14.81 -10.70 23.82
N GLN A 150 15.40 -11.35 22.83
CA GLN A 150 16.41 -12.40 23.02
C GLN A 150 17.85 -11.87 23.08
N GLY A 151 18.04 -10.55 23.05
CA GLY A 151 19.33 -9.89 23.13
C GLY A 151 20.18 -9.94 21.85
N PHE A 152 19.55 -10.13 20.70
CA PHE A 152 20.23 -10.05 19.41
C PHE A 152 20.37 -8.60 18.95
N THR A 153 21.51 -8.31 18.31
CA THR A 153 21.79 -7.01 17.67
C THR A 153 21.51 -7.11 16.18
N GLU A 154 20.71 -6.18 15.63
CA GLU A 154 20.52 -6.07 14.17
C GLU A 154 21.73 -5.40 13.55
N VAL A 155 22.31 -6.05 12.53
CA VAL A 155 23.47 -5.52 11.78
C VAL A 155 23.17 -5.57 10.30
N GLU A 156 23.38 -4.46 9.59
CA GLU A 156 23.33 -4.42 8.13
C GLU A 156 24.74 -4.62 7.55
N THR A 157 24.84 -5.53 6.58
CA THR A 157 26.10 -5.84 5.90
C THR A 157 26.14 -5.20 4.51
N PRO A 158 27.31 -4.91 3.94
CA PRO A 158 27.44 -4.35 2.61
C PRO A 158 26.79 -5.22 1.53
N MET A 159 26.11 -4.58 0.57
CA MET A 159 25.53 -5.25 -0.61
C MET A 159 26.43 -5.21 -1.86
N LEU A 160 27.42 -4.31 -1.90
CA LEU A 160 28.43 -4.25 -2.96
C LEU A 160 29.75 -4.69 -2.35
N ILE A 161 30.23 -5.87 -2.73
CA ILE A 161 31.43 -6.51 -2.18
C ILE A 161 32.36 -7.01 -3.32
N ALA A 162 33.49 -7.54 -2.96
CA ALA A 162 34.28 -8.37 -3.89
C ALA A 162 33.59 -9.75 -4.04
N SER A 163 33.71 -10.37 -5.22
CA SER A 163 33.18 -11.72 -5.42
C SER A 163 33.77 -12.68 -4.39
N THR A 164 32.90 -13.52 -3.83
CA THR A 164 33.30 -14.54 -2.86
C THR A 164 33.14 -15.93 -3.49
N PRO A 165 33.97 -16.92 -3.11
CA PRO A 165 33.90 -18.26 -3.66
C PRO A 165 32.76 -19.10 -3.12
N GLU A 166 31.71 -18.45 -2.61
CA GLU A 166 30.55 -19.12 -1.97
C GLU A 166 29.47 -19.49 -3.00
N GLY A 167 29.55 -20.69 -3.56
CA GLY A 167 28.41 -21.31 -4.25
C GLY A 167 28.21 -20.93 -5.70
N ALA A 168 27.06 -20.40 -6.07
CA ALA A 168 26.66 -20.10 -7.43
C ALA A 168 27.30 -18.80 -7.97
N ARG A 169 27.04 -18.47 -9.23
CA ARG A 169 27.61 -17.28 -9.87
C ARG A 169 26.96 -16.02 -9.29
N ASP A 170 27.81 -15.07 -8.87
CA ASP A 170 27.37 -13.77 -8.40
C ASP A 170 26.87 -12.90 -9.56
N PHE A 171 25.87 -12.05 -9.28
CA PHE A 171 25.59 -10.92 -10.14
C PHE A 171 26.69 -9.86 -9.95
N VAL A 172 27.24 -9.34 -11.05
CA VAL A 172 28.34 -8.37 -11.00
C VAL A 172 27.89 -6.98 -11.46
N VAL A 173 28.48 -5.97 -10.82
CA VAL A 173 28.24 -4.55 -11.13
C VAL A 173 29.55 -3.92 -11.55
N PRO A 174 29.68 -3.35 -12.76
CA PRO A 174 30.92 -2.70 -13.19
C PRO A 174 31.31 -1.52 -12.29
N SER A 175 32.58 -1.42 -11.93
CA SER A 175 33.11 -0.28 -11.18
C SER A 175 33.27 0.94 -12.10
N ARG A 176 32.61 2.06 -11.74
CA ARG A 176 32.80 3.33 -12.46
C ARG A 176 34.13 4.00 -12.16
N LEU A 177 34.75 3.68 -11.03
CA LEU A 177 35.99 4.30 -10.57
C LEU A 177 37.25 3.54 -11.06
N ARG A 178 37.11 2.23 -11.38
CA ARG A 178 38.21 1.38 -11.82
C ARG A 178 37.77 0.58 -13.03
N PRO A 179 38.08 1.04 -14.25
CA PRO A 179 37.78 0.28 -15.48
C PRO A 179 38.36 -1.15 -15.43
N GLY A 180 37.55 -2.12 -15.84
CA GLY A 180 37.92 -3.55 -15.82
C GLY A 180 37.74 -4.25 -14.47
N SER A 181 37.32 -3.52 -13.42
CA SER A 181 36.98 -4.09 -12.11
C SER A 181 35.47 -4.15 -11.90
N PHE A 182 35.01 -5.10 -11.08
CA PHE A 182 33.60 -5.33 -10.79
C PHE A 182 33.39 -5.49 -9.28
N TYR A 183 32.22 -5.02 -8.83
CA TYR A 183 31.63 -5.43 -7.55
C TYR A 183 30.77 -6.66 -7.77
N ALA A 184 30.53 -7.43 -6.72
CA ALA A 184 29.57 -8.51 -6.69
C ALA A 184 28.41 -8.19 -5.75
N LEU A 185 27.22 -8.70 -6.08
CA LEU A 185 26.06 -8.70 -5.20
C LEU A 185 26.05 -10.05 -4.48
N PRO A 186 26.07 -10.08 -3.13
CA PRO A 186 26.21 -11.33 -2.39
C PRO A 186 24.94 -12.17 -2.44
N GLN A 187 25.11 -13.47 -2.57
CA GLN A 187 24.02 -14.45 -2.44
C GLN A 187 23.60 -14.63 -0.98
N SER A 188 24.54 -14.48 -0.06
CA SER A 188 24.27 -14.49 1.39
C SER A 188 25.28 -13.62 2.14
N PRO A 189 24.94 -13.11 3.33
CA PRO A 189 25.87 -12.37 4.19
C PRO A 189 26.78 -13.29 5.03
N GLN A 190 27.01 -14.55 4.65
CA GLN A 190 27.67 -15.56 5.48
C GLN A 190 29.07 -15.14 5.94
N LEU A 191 29.88 -14.57 5.05
CA LEU A 191 31.22 -14.09 5.38
C LEU A 191 31.19 -13.00 6.45
N PHE A 192 30.26 -12.05 6.30
CA PHE A 192 30.08 -10.96 7.27
C PHE A 192 29.54 -11.46 8.61
N LYS A 193 28.73 -12.53 8.60
CA LYS A 193 28.28 -13.20 9.82
C LYS A 193 29.47 -13.68 10.66
N GLN A 194 30.38 -14.38 10.01
CA GLN A 194 31.58 -14.88 10.67
C GLN A 194 32.43 -13.73 11.22
N LEU A 195 32.62 -12.66 10.44
CA LEU A 195 33.37 -11.48 10.89
C LEU A 195 32.68 -10.77 12.07
N CYS A 196 31.38 -10.68 12.10
CA CYS A 196 30.63 -10.16 13.26
C CYS A 196 30.89 -11.00 14.52
N MET A 197 30.86 -12.33 14.38
CA MET A 197 31.10 -13.24 15.50
C MET A 197 32.57 -13.13 15.99
N VAL A 198 33.54 -13.10 15.07
CA VAL A 198 34.95 -12.88 15.40
C VAL A 198 35.16 -11.51 16.05
N GLY A 199 34.41 -10.50 15.64
CA GLY A 199 34.41 -9.15 16.21
C GLY A 199 33.75 -9.03 17.59
N GLY A 200 33.24 -10.14 18.16
CA GLY A 200 32.66 -10.19 19.51
C GLY A 200 31.16 -9.97 19.58
N LEU A 201 30.43 -10.00 18.45
CA LEU A 201 28.97 -10.00 18.44
C LEU A 201 28.45 -11.44 18.56
N ASP A 202 28.22 -11.93 19.77
CA ASP A 202 27.74 -13.31 20.00
C ASP A 202 26.32 -13.55 19.53
N ARG A 203 25.49 -12.51 19.49
CA ARG A 203 24.09 -12.57 19.07
C ARG A 203 23.80 -11.47 18.06
N TYR A 204 23.86 -11.81 16.80
CA TYR A 204 23.52 -10.88 15.75
C TYR A 204 22.46 -11.48 14.81
N TYR A 205 21.68 -10.65 14.17
CA TYR A 205 20.78 -11.06 13.10
C TYR A 205 20.73 -9.98 12.02
N GLN A 206 20.18 -10.37 10.87
CA GLN A 206 19.93 -9.46 9.75
C GLN A 206 18.72 -9.94 8.96
N ILE A 207 17.87 -8.99 8.55
CA ILE A 207 16.88 -9.23 7.50
C ILE A 207 17.60 -8.93 6.18
N ALA A 208 18.28 -9.91 5.64
CA ALA A 208 19.17 -9.77 4.49
C ALA A 208 18.41 -9.80 3.15
N ARG A 209 18.97 -9.07 2.17
CA ARG A 209 18.65 -9.26 0.76
C ARG A 209 19.68 -10.22 0.18
N CYS A 210 19.20 -11.37 -0.29
CA CYS A 210 20.01 -12.38 -0.98
C CYS A 210 19.70 -12.28 -2.47
N LEU A 211 20.73 -12.24 -3.33
CA LEU A 211 20.61 -11.96 -4.77
C LEU A 211 21.15 -13.13 -5.60
#